data_d264ca8c15d8c150e815b0ec4d96d6ef
#
_entry.id   d264ca8c15d8c150e815b0ec4d96d6ef
#
_cell.length_a   1.000
_cell.length_b   1.000
_cell.length_c   1.000
_cell.angle_alpha   90.00
_cell.angle_beta   90.00
_cell.angle_gamma   90.00
#
_symmetry.space_group_name_H-M   'P 1'
#
loop_
_entity.id
_entity.type
_entity.pdbx_description
1 polymer ?
#
loop_
_entity_poly.entity_id
_entity_poly.type
_entity_poly.pdbx_seq_one_letter_code
_entity_poly.pdbx_strand_id
1 'polypeptide(L)'
;AARVRHLADTVEPALNEGKLVLCDRYIFSSYAYQGYGRGLDMEFLENINSYAVHNFMPDVTLFLDIPPVLAFARKHGADENDRMEQAGEAFHKKVYEGYRELLKKYPAQMIPVDCSGNKFQTHEKIVALLEGRGLI
;
A
#
# COMPACT_ATOMS: atom_id res chain seq x y z
N ALA A 1 14.80 -10.73 2.46
CA ALA A 1 15.58 -10.72 3.70
C ALA A 1 15.05 -9.68 4.71
N ALA A 2 14.99 -8.37 4.39
CA ALA A 2 14.59 -7.32 5.35
C ALA A 2 13.17 -7.51 5.91
N ARG A 3 12.19 -7.85 5.08
CA ARG A 3 10.79 -8.03 5.51
C ARG A 3 10.62 -9.22 6.45
N VAL A 4 11.26 -10.34 6.17
CA VAL A 4 11.24 -11.54 7.04
C VAL A 4 11.78 -11.21 8.42
N ARG A 5 12.91 -10.52 8.45
CA ARG A 5 13.53 -10.10 9.70
C ARG A 5 12.65 -9.13 10.49
N HIS A 6 12.06 -8.15 9.82
CA HIS A 6 11.13 -7.22 10.45
C HIS A 6 9.89 -7.91 11.04
N LEU A 7 9.36 -8.93 10.37
CA LEU A 7 8.26 -9.75 10.93
C LEU A 7 8.70 -10.43 12.22
N ALA A 8 9.80 -11.18 12.19
CA ALA A 8 10.27 -11.97 13.32
C ALA A 8 10.71 -11.09 14.51
N ASP A 9 11.41 -9.99 14.24
CA ASP A 9 12.03 -9.16 15.27
C ASP A 9 11.06 -8.11 15.86
N THR A 10 10.00 -7.76 15.16
CA THR A 10 9.15 -6.60 15.52
C THR A 10 7.66 -6.92 15.53
N VAL A 11 7.14 -7.45 14.41
CA VAL A 11 5.69 -7.58 14.24
C VAL A 11 5.11 -8.73 15.08
N GLU A 12 5.66 -9.91 14.94
CA GLU A 12 5.19 -11.11 15.69
C GLU A 12 5.26 -10.92 17.21
N PRO A 13 6.37 -10.41 17.79
CA PRO A 13 6.41 -10.12 19.21
C PRO A 13 5.35 -9.13 19.67
N ALA A 14 5.12 -8.06 18.92
CA ALA A 14 4.12 -7.05 19.26
C ALA A 14 2.69 -7.63 19.23
N LEU A 15 2.36 -8.44 18.24
CA LEU A 15 1.06 -9.13 18.16
C LEU A 15 0.87 -10.14 19.29
N ASN A 16 1.93 -10.88 19.65
CA ASN A 16 1.89 -11.82 20.77
C ASN A 16 1.65 -11.12 22.13
N GLU A 17 2.03 -9.84 22.23
CA GLU A 17 1.73 -8.99 23.39
C GLU A 17 0.33 -8.36 23.30
N GLY A 18 -0.48 -8.68 22.30
CA GLY A 18 -1.82 -8.12 22.09
C GLY A 18 -1.86 -6.69 21.56
N LYS A 19 -0.76 -6.21 20.96
CA LYS A 19 -0.68 -4.87 20.40
C LYS A 19 -1.29 -4.80 19.01
N LEU A 20 -1.91 -3.67 18.69
CA LEU A 20 -2.23 -3.30 17.31
C LEU A 20 -0.95 -2.90 16.58
N VAL A 21 -0.70 -3.50 15.44
CA VAL A 21 0.47 -3.18 14.60
C VAL A 21 0.03 -2.44 13.33
N LEU A 22 0.57 -1.24 13.14
CA LEU A 22 0.42 -0.48 11.91
C LEU A 22 1.71 -0.58 11.09
N CYS A 23 1.61 -1.14 9.89
CA CYS A 23 2.74 -1.31 9.00
C CYS A 23 2.61 -0.40 7.78
N ASP A 24 3.53 0.54 7.62
CA ASP A 24 3.59 1.37 6.42
C ASP A 24 4.26 0.58 5.29
N ARG A 25 3.42 0.17 4.33
CA ARG A 25 3.73 -0.69 3.19
C ARG A 25 4.10 -2.13 3.57
N TYR A 26 3.58 -3.07 2.78
CA TYR A 26 3.86 -4.48 2.91
C TYR A 26 3.98 -5.14 1.53
N ILE A 27 3.58 -6.40 1.36
CA ILE A 27 3.81 -7.16 0.11
C ILE A 27 3.12 -6.53 -1.11
N PHE A 28 1.94 -5.94 -0.96
CA PHE A 28 1.24 -5.30 -2.08
C PHE A 28 2.02 -4.12 -2.68
N SER A 29 2.85 -3.44 -1.88
CA SER A 29 3.78 -2.45 -2.43
C SER A 29 4.82 -3.08 -3.36
N SER A 30 5.31 -4.28 -3.04
CA SER A 30 6.21 -5.00 -3.94
C SER A 30 5.53 -5.36 -5.26
N TYR A 31 4.29 -5.82 -5.20
CA TYR A 31 3.52 -6.15 -6.39
C TYR A 31 3.26 -4.92 -7.27
N ALA A 32 2.84 -3.82 -6.66
CA ALA A 32 2.57 -2.58 -7.39
C ALA A 32 3.85 -1.96 -8.00
N TYR A 33 4.93 -1.85 -7.22
CA TYR A 33 6.16 -1.17 -7.66
C TYR A 33 7.04 -2.06 -8.55
N GLN A 34 7.36 -3.28 -8.13
CA GLN A 34 8.20 -4.19 -8.91
C GLN A 34 7.43 -4.90 -10.01
N GLY A 35 6.22 -5.36 -9.75
CA GLY A 35 5.38 -6.03 -10.76
C GLY A 35 4.86 -5.04 -11.79
N TYR A 36 3.86 -4.27 -11.46
CA TYR A 36 3.22 -3.35 -12.41
C TYR A 36 4.11 -2.18 -12.82
N GLY A 37 4.83 -1.57 -11.87
CA GLY A 37 5.68 -0.43 -12.13
C GLY A 37 6.90 -0.76 -13.00
N ARG A 38 7.64 -1.82 -12.65
CA ARG A 38 8.88 -2.24 -13.32
C ARG A 38 8.73 -3.43 -14.27
N GLY A 39 7.56 -4.04 -14.33
CA GLY A 39 7.26 -5.13 -15.25
C GLY A 39 7.89 -6.47 -14.88
N LEU A 40 8.20 -6.71 -13.60
CA LEU A 40 8.63 -8.03 -13.16
C LEU A 40 7.45 -9.01 -13.15
N ASP A 41 7.75 -10.28 -13.36
CA ASP A 41 6.75 -11.34 -13.38
C ASP A 41 5.98 -11.42 -12.05
N MET A 42 4.66 -11.35 -12.13
CA MET A 42 3.78 -11.30 -10.96
C MET A 42 3.73 -12.63 -10.21
N GLU A 43 3.71 -13.75 -10.93
CA GLU A 43 3.70 -15.07 -10.30
C GLU A 43 4.98 -15.32 -9.52
N PHE A 44 6.11 -14.94 -10.07
CA PHE A 44 7.39 -14.98 -9.38
C PHE A 44 7.40 -14.11 -8.11
N LEU A 45 6.88 -12.87 -8.19
CA LEU A 45 6.78 -11.97 -7.04
C LEU A 45 5.85 -12.51 -5.95
N GLU A 46 4.71 -13.05 -6.33
CA GLU A 46 3.74 -13.65 -5.41
C GLU A 46 4.35 -14.85 -4.69
N ASN A 47 4.99 -15.74 -5.43
CA ASN A 47 5.64 -16.94 -4.87
C ASN A 47 6.76 -16.57 -3.88
N ILE A 48 7.66 -15.66 -4.25
CA ILE A 48 8.75 -15.23 -3.37
C ILE A 48 8.22 -14.52 -2.12
N ASN A 49 7.26 -13.60 -2.27
CA ASN A 49 6.75 -12.86 -1.12
C ASN A 49 5.94 -13.76 -0.18
N SER A 50 5.08 -14.63 -0.71
CA SER A 50 4.31 -15.58 0.10
C SER A 50 5.22 -16.49 0.92
N TYR A 51 6.25 -17.04 0.28
CA TYR A 51 7.24 -17.86 0.95
C TYR A 51 8.02 -17.06 2.01
N ALA A 52 8.48 -15.86 1.67
CA ALA A 52 9.29 -15.03 2.55
C ALA A 52 8.55 -14.59 3.82
N VAL A 53 7.25 -14.42 3.76
CA VAL A 53 6.43 -14.01 4.91
C VAL A 53 5.64 -15.17 5.52
N HIS A 54 5.86 -16.40 5.07
CA HIS A 54 5.11 -17.60 5.53
C HIS A 54 3.59 -17.41 5.48
N ASN A 55 3.10 -16.72 4.44
CA ASN A 55 1.69 -16.31 4.30
C ASN A 55 1.19 -15.40 5.45
N PHE A 56 2.09 -14.75 6.17
CA PHE A 56 1.74 -13.81 7.22
C PHE A 56 1.19 -12.52 6.61
N MET A 57 -0.13 -12.40 6.63
CA MET A 57 -0.85 -11.29 6.03
C MET A 57 -1.47 -10.40 7.09
N PRO A 58 -1.54 -9.08 6.86
CA PRO A 58 -2.30 -8.20 7.74
C PRO A 58 -3.79 -8.53 7.69
N ASP A 59 -4.51 -8.26 8.79
CA ASP A 59 -5.97 -8.42 8.86
C ASP A 59 -6.67 -7.54 7.82
N VAL A 60 -6.11 -6.37 7.55
CA VAL A 60 -6.57 -5.46 6.51
C VAL A 60 -5.42 -4.66 5.94
N THR A 61 -5.44 -4.43 4.63
CA THR A 61 -4.58 -3.46 3.95
C THR A 61 -5.44 -2.29 3.46
N LEU A 62 -5.17 -1.11 3.96
CA LEU A 62 -5.82 0.11 3.49
C LEU A 62 -5.03 0.69 2.32
N PHE A 63 -5.67 0.80 1.17
CA PHE A 63 -5.13 1.52 0.04
C PHE A 63 -5.62 2.97 0.08
N LEU A 64 -4.72 3.90 0.38
CA LEU A 64 -5.01 5.33 0.39
C LEU A 64 -5.15 5.81 -1.07
N ASP A 65 -6.39 5.80 -1.55
CA ASP A 65 -6.70 6.05 -2.95
C ASP A 65 -6.74 7.54 -3.25
N ILE A 66 -5.69 7.99 -3.93
CA ILE A 66 -5.59 9.34 -4.48
C ILE A 66 -4.99 9.27 -5.89
N PRO A 67 -5.67 9.80 -6.93
CA PRO A 67 -5.13 9.85 -8.27
C PRO A 67 -3.77 10.57 -8.31
N PRO A 68 -2.78 10.06 -9.07
CA PRO A 68 -1.42 10.62 -9.11
C PRO A 68 -1.38 12.12 -9.38
N VAL A 69 -2.21 12.61 -10.28
CA VAL A 69 -2.31 14.05 -10.60
C VAL A 69 -2.63 14.89 -9.35
N LEU A 70 -3.57 14.43 -8.52
CA LEU A 70 -3.91 15.13 -7.27
C LEU A 70 -2.80 14.98 -6.21
N ALA A 71 -2.15 13.82 -6.15
CA ALA A 71 -1.05 13.58 -5.24
C ALA A 71 0.15 14.48 -5.57
N PHE A 72 0.51 14.62 -6.84
CA PHE A 72 1.56 15.53 -7.29
C PHE A 72 1.22 17.00 -7.02
N ALA A 73 -0.01 17.42 -7.34
CA ALA A 73 -0.46 18.78 -7.06
C ALA A 73 -0.37 19.16 -5.57
N ARG A 74 -0.63 18.21 -4.67
CA ARG A 74 -0.49 18.42 -3.22
C ARG A 74 0.96 18.53 -2.77
N LYS A 75 1.87 17.83 -3.44
CA LYS A 75 3.28 17.76 -3.06
C LYS A 75 4.09 18.98 -3.52
N HIS A 76 3.86 19.45 -4.73
CA HIS A 76 4.79 20.38 -5.40
C HIS A 76 4.25 21.79 -5.66
N GLY A 77 2.95 22.05 -5.42
CA GLY A 77 2.39 23.30 -5.96
C GLY A 77 2.54 23.37 -7.49
N ALA A 78 2.41 24.55 -8.06
CA ALA A 78 2.29 24.72 -9.53
C ALA A 78 3.63 24.79 -10.31
N ASP A 79 4.71 24.18 -9.87
CA ASP A 79 5.98 24.18 -10.65
C ASP A 79 6.02 23.00 -11.65
N GLU A 80 5.64 23.28 -12.89
CA GLU A 80 5.36 22.32 -13.97
C GLU A 80 6.57 21.85 -14.81
N ASN A 81 7.84 22.11 -14.45
CA ASN A 81 8.93 22.07 -15.44
C ASN A 81 10.09 21.09 -15.19
N ASP A 82 9.94 20.00 -14.46
CA ASP A 82 11.05 19.05 -14.32
C ASP A 82 10.83 17.76 -15.15
N ARG A 83 11.73 17.52 -16.13
CA ARG A 83 11.73 16.28 -16.94
C ARG A 83 11.92 15.02 -16.12
N MET A 84 12.59 15.11 -14.97
CA MET A 84 12.72 14.00 -14.03
C MET A 84 11.39 13.70 -13.32
N GLU A 85 10.56 14.72 -13.10
CA GLU A 85 9.21 14.55 -12.54
C GLU A 85 8.27 13.87 -13.54
N GLN A 86 8.37 14.18 -14.85
CA GLN A 86 7.54 13.53 -15.88
C GLN A 86 7.82 12.02 -15.98
N ALA A 87 9.09 11.61 -15.91
CA ALA A 87 9.46 10.18 -15.88
C ALA A 87 8.98 9.51 -14.59
N GLY A 88 9.07 10.20 -13.45
CA GLY A 88 8.53 9.77 -12.17
C GLY A 88 7.00 9.68 -12.19
N GLU A 89 6.32 10.62 -12.83
CA GLU A 89 4.87 10.65 -12.97
C GLU A 89 4.35 9.44 -13.77
N ALA A 90 4.97 9.13 -14.91
CA ALA A 90 4.60 7.95 -15.72
C ALA A 90 4.77 6.64 -14.92
N PHE A 91 5.84 6.50 -14.15
CA PHE A 91 6.07 5.37 -13.27
C PHE A 91 5.01 5.28 -12.16
N HIS A 92 4.73 6.38 -11.47
CA HIS A 92 3.71 6.43 -10.41
C HIS A 92 2.31 6.15 -10.93
N LYS A 93 2.00 6.56 -12.17
CA LYS A 93 0.75 6.19 -12.84
C LYS A 93 0.63 4.67 -13.01
N LYS A 94 1.68 4.00 -13.49
CA LYS A 94 1.71 2.52 -13.57
C LYS A 94 1.54 1.85 -12.22
N VAL A 95 2.20 2.38 -11.18
CA VAL A 95 2.07 1.87 -9.81
C VAL A 95 0.64 2.03 -9.31
N TYR A 96 0.02 3.18 -9.54
CA TYR A 96 -1.37 3.44 -9.17
C TYR A 96 -2.34 2.47 -9.88
N GLU A 97 -2.19 2.31 -11.19
CA GLU A 97 -2.96 1.33 -11.96
C GLU A 97 -2.74 -0.09 -11.44
N GLY A 98 -1.51 -0.43 -11.08
CA GLY A 98 -1.16 -1.69 -10.43
C GLY A 98 -1.92 -1.92 -9.12
N TYR A 99 -2.01 -0.92 -8.26
CA TYR A 99 -2.83 -1.01 -7.04
C TYR A 99 -4.31 -1.19 -7.35
N ARG A 100 -4.82 -0.54 -8.40
CA ARG A 100 -6.22 -0.73 -8.84
C ARG A 100 -6.48 -2.17 -9.30
N GLU A 101 -5.55 -2.79 -9.99
CA GLU A 101 -5.64 -4.21 -10.37
C GLU A 101 -5.53 -5.14 -9.13
N LEU A 102 -4.65 -4.82 -8.20
CA LEU A 102 -4.54 -5.57 -6.95
C LEU A 102 -5.82 -5.51 -6.10
N LEU A 103 -6.51 -4.37 -6.06
CA LEU A 103 -7.82 -4.23 -5.40
C LEU A 103 -8.86 -5.20 -6.00
N LYS A 104 -8.84 -5.39 -7.32
CA LYS A 104 -9.73 -6.35 -7.99
C LYS A 104 -9.35 -7.80 -7.69
N LYS A 105 -8.05 -8.07 -7.60
CA LYS A 105 -7.51 -9.42 -7.35
C LYS A 105 -7.65 -9.85 -5.89
N TYR A 106 -7.52 -8.91 -4.95
CA TYR A 106 -7.52 -9.16 -3.51
C TYR A 106 -8.58 -8.35 -2.75
N PRO A 107 -9.87 -8.43 -3.14
CA PRO A 107 -10.92 -7.59 -2.57
C PRO A 107 -11.21 -7.85 -1.09
N ALA A 108 -10.88 -9.05 -0.59
CA ALA A 108 -11.04 -9.40 0.83
C ALA A 108 -9.93 -8.83 1.72
N GLN A 109 -8.75 -8.54 1.16
CA GLN A 109 -7.55 -8.15 1.88
C GLN A 109 -7.20 -6.68 1.73
N MET A 110 -7.65 -6.05 0.63
CA MET A 110 -7.36 -4.66 0.31
C MET A 110 -8.64 -3.84 0.25
N ILE A 111 -8.64 -2.69 0.91
CA ILE A 111 -9.78 -1.79 0.95
C ILE A 111 -9.34 -0.41 0.50
N PRO A 112 -9.98 0.18 -0.53
CA PRO A 112 -9.69 1.54 -0.93
C PRO A 112 -10.28 2.54 0.07
N VAL A 113 -9.48 3.53 0.44
CA VAL A 113 -9.91 4.69 1.23
C VAL A 113 -9.73 5.92 0.36
N ASP A 114 -10.83 6.54 -0.04
CA ASP A 114 -10.78 7.78 -0.81
C ASP A 114 -10.11 8.90 -0.03
N CYS A 115 -8.96 9.37 -0.55
CA CYS A 115 -8.15 10.44 0.02
C CYS A 115 -8.25 11.76 -0.76
N SER A 116 -9.30 11.96 -1.54
CA SER A 116 -9.54 13.21 -2.29
C SER A 116 -9.80 14.41 -1.37
N GLY A 117 -10.34 14.18 -0.18
CA GLY A 117 -10.55 15.19 0.87
C GLY A 117 -9.28 15.58 1.62
N ASN A 118 -9.44 16.27 2.74
CA ASN A 118 -8.33 16.63 3.62
C ASN A 118 -7.92 15.46 4.54
N LYS A 119 -6.80 15.63 5.26
CA LYS A 119 -6.26 14.59 6.14
C LYS A 119 -7.20 14.17 7.27
N PHE A 120 -8.01 15.08 7.78
CA PHE A 120 -8.97 14.79 8.86
C PHE A 120 -10.13 13.93 8.35
N GLN A 121 -10.65 14.24 7.16
CA GLN A 121 -11.69 13.43 6.51
C GLN A 121 -11.17 12.03 6.17
N THR A 122 -9.93 11.91 5.71
CA THR A 122 -9.30 10.60 5.48
C THR A 122 -9.16 9.82 6.78
N HIS A 123 -8.73 10.47 7.85
CA HIS A 123 -8.62 9.87 9.18
C HIS A 123 -9.96 9.33 9.68
N GLU A 124 -11.03 10.14 9.60
CA GLU A 124 -12.37 9.72 10.00
C GLU A 124 -12.86 8.48 9.23
N LYS A 125 -12.62 8.43 7.92
CA LYS A 125 -12.93 7.25 7.09
C LYS A 125 -12.18 5.99 7.55
N ILE A 126 -10.89 6.13 7.85
CA ILE A 126 -10.05 5.03 8.33
C ILE A 126 -10.55 4.53 9.68
N VAL A 127 -10.79 5.42 10.64
CA VAL A 127 -11.29 5.06 11.98
C VAL A 127 -12.63 4.32 11.87
N ALA A 128 -13.59 4.89 11.15
CA ALA A 128 -14.91 4.26 10.96
C ALA A 128 -14.81 2.86 10.32
N LEU A 129 -13.89 2.67 9.38
CA LEU A 129 -13.65 1.39 8.73
C LEU A 129 -13.06 0.35 9.70
N LEU A 130 -12.09 0.76 10.52
CA LEU A 130 -11.45 -0.12 11.50
C LEU A 130 -12.40 -0.48 12.65
N GLU A 131 -13.18 0.49 13.14
CA GLU A 131 -14.25 0.26 14.14
C GLU A 131 -15.31 -0.70 13.60
N GLY A 132 -15.80 -0.47 12.37
CA GLY A 132 -16.78 -1.33 11.72
C GLY A 132 -16.32 -2.78 11.51
N ARG A 133 -15.00 -3.01 11.55
CA ARG A 133 -14.37 -4.34 11.48
C ARG A 133 -13.97 -4.91 12.85
N GLY A 134 -14.17 -4.16 13.92
CA GLY A 134 -13.79 -4.56 15.27
C GLY A 134 -12.28 -4.67 15.48
N LEU A 135 -11.49 -3.88 14.74
CA LEU A 135 -10.02 -3.85 14.85
C LEU A 135 -9.52 -2.81 15.84
N ILE A 136 -10.36 -1.84 16.14
CA ILE A 136 -10.15 -0.83 17.18
C ILE A 136 -11.45 -0.55 17.94
#